data_b05d61794dfc29101193807f7a0baac2
#
_entry.id   b05d61794dfc29101193807f7a0baac2
#
_cell.length_a   1.000
_cell.length_b   1.000
_cell.length_c   1.000
_cell.angle_alpha   90.00
_cell.angle_beta   90.00
_cell.angle_gamma   90.00
#
_symmetry.space_group_name_H-M   'P 1'
#
loop_
_entity.id
_entity.type
_entity.pdbx_description
1 polymer ?
#
loop_
_entity_poly.entity_id
_entity_poly.type
_entity_poly.pdbx_seq_one_letter_code
_entity_poly.pdbx_strand_id
1 'polypeptide(L)'
;MKHLKTLLLPAIAAVAPFMISSCDPKPAKGTLLDNVPNILTNVVGDSILQTWVKDSISVTSDFGHVGIAMQHPVDTFSVTSQAITEYMSEMLGGKYDGSYTSPKAVMKYYHADLMSELKTEYEEVKRARGDDEVKMEWDVTFSKVADNSKFFTYKYTMYNYLGGAHGMSALLGVTFRKSDMRRMGWEIVRNYANDPFQELMRKGLREYFEVKSDDELKNMFLNPDHIYSLPLPECPPLFTDHGIMFVYNPYEIGPYAAGMPTFTIPYADIQPYLTTTAQKLIEKQ
;
A
#
# COMPACT_ATOMS: atom_id res chain seq x y z
N MET A 1 -28.37 -18.72 -6.50
CA MET A 1 -27.00 -18.93 -6.00
C MET A 1 -26.06 -19.02 -7.19
N LYS A 2 -25.63 -17.91 -7.73
CA LYS A 2 -24.57 -17.84 -8.77
C LYS A 2 -23.88 -16.48 -8.62
N HIS A 3 -22.57 -16.55 -8.40
CA HIS A 3 -21.59 -15.48 -8.56
C HIS A 3 -21.65 -14.32 -7.56
N LEU A 4 -21.22 -14.59 -6.33
CA LEU A 4 -20.48 -13.64 -5.56
C LEU A 4 -19.17 -13.40 -6.33
N LYS A 5 -19.11 -12.36 -7.15
CA LYS A 5 -17.85 -11.88 -7.68
C LYS A 5 -17.08 -11.28 -6.51
N THR A 6 -16.22 -12.08 -5.94
CA THR A 6 -15.17 -11.63 -5.05
C THR A 6 -14.43 -10.53 -5.82
N LEU A 7 -14.53 -9.28 -5.35
CA LEU A 7 -13.59 -8.24 -5.73
C LEU A 7 -12.23 -8.68 -5.17
N LEU A 8 -11.56 -9.52 -5.94
CA LEU A 8 -10.15 -9.80 -5.79
C LEU A 8 -9.43 -8.50 -6.06
N LEU A 9 -8.68 -8.02 -5.07
CA LEU A 9 -7.53 -7.19 -5.29
C LEU A 9 -6.79 -7.71 -6.53
N PRO A 10 -6.29 -6.86 -7.42
CA PRO A 10 -5.59 -7.34 -8.60
C PRO A 10 -4.46 -8.26 -8.15
N ALA A 11 -4.58 -9.53 -8.50
CA ALA A 11 -3.51 -10.49 -8.34
C ALA A 11 -2.27 -9.89 -8.98
N ILE A 12 -1.19 -9.80 -8.22
CA ILE A 12 0.12 -9.43 -8.71
C ILE A 12 0.45 -10.42 -9.83
N ALA A 13 0.36 -9.95 -11.07
CA ALA A 13 0.70 -10.74 -12.24
C ALA A 13 2.16 -11.17 -12.11
N ALA A 14 2.39 -12.47 -12.06
CA ALA A 14 3.71 -13.07 -12.13
C ALA A 14 4.41 -12.56 -13.41
N VAL A 15 5.51 -11.85 -13.23
CA VAL A 15 6.38 -11.43 -14.33
C VAL A 15 7.08 -12.68 -14.87
N ALA A 16 6.63 -13.17 -16.01
CA ALA A 16 7.35 -14.17 -16.78
C ALA A 16 8.68 -13.57 -17.26
N PRO A 17 9.81 -14.31 -17.24
CA PRO A 17 11.06 -13.81 -17.74
C PRO A 17 11.00 -13.71 -19.27
N PHE A 18 11.05 -12.49 -19.79
CA PHE A 18 11.30 -12.26 -21.20
C PHE A 18 12.76 -12.59 -21.51
N MET A 19 12.98 -13.65 -22.27
CA MET A 19 14.27 -13.94 -22.91
C MET A 19 14.52 -12.87 -23.98
N ILE A 20 15.45 -11.96 -23.70
CA ILE A 20 15.94 -11.01 -24.70
C ILE A 20 17.00 -11.73 -25.54
N SER A 21 16.60 -12.06 -26.76
CA SER A 21 17.56 -12.47 -27.82
C SER A 21 18.37 -11.24 -28.22
N SER A 22 19.69 -11.32 -28.05
CA SER A 22 20.64 -10.31 -28.48
C SER A 22 20.72 -10.24 -30.00
N CYS A 23 20.31 -9.12 -30.57
CA CYS A 23 20.78 -8.68 -31.89
C CYS A 23 21.35 -7.29 -31.71
N ASP A 24 22.68 -7.17 -31.81
CA ASP A 24 23.39 -5.90 -31.87
C ASP A 24 23.06 -5.15 -33.15
N PRO A 25 22.59 -3.90 -33.09
CA PRO A 25 22.74 -2.98 -34.20
C PRO A 25 23.90 -2.02 -33.93
N LYS A 26 24.78 -1.89 -34.95
CA LYS A 26 25.88 -0.93 -35.01
C LYS A 26 25.42 0.50 -34.70
N PRO A 27 26.28 1.33 -34.10
CA PRO A 27 25.91 2.70 -33.73
C PRO A 27 25.77 3.59 -34.97
N ALA A 28 24.59 4.15 -35.15
CA ALA A 28 24.41 5.29 -36.05
C ALA A 28 24.97 6.54 -35.37
N LYS A 29 25.88 7.22 -36.04
CA LYS A 29 26.41 8.53 -35.65
C LYS A 29 25.32 9.60 -35.77
N GLY A 30 25.25 10.43 -34.73
CA GLY A 30 24.72 11.79 -34.90
C GLY A 30 23.47 12.15 -34.11
N THR A 31 23.73 12.86 -32.99
CA THR A 31 23.03 14.08 -32.59
C THR A 31 21.56 13.99 -32.20
N LEU A 32 21.30 14.15 -30.91
CA LEU A 32 20.29 15.03 -30.34
C LEU A 32 20.34 15.07 -28.79
N LEU A 33 21.44 14.63 -28.17
CA LEU A 33 21.57 14.64 -26.70
C LEU A 33 22.57 15.67 -26.14
N ASP A 34 23.14 16.55 -26.96
CA ASP A 34 24.15 17.51 -26.50
C ASP A 34 23.59 18.83 -25.94
N ASN A 35 22.26 18.96 -25.81
CA ASN A 35 21.63 20.15 -25.25
C ASN A 35 20.54 19.86 -24.18
N VAL A 36 20.66 18.75 -23.44
CA VAL A 36 19.89 18.62 -22.20
C VAL A 36 20.71 19.34 -21.11
N PRO A 37 20.19 20.43 -20.52
CA PRO A 37 20.88 21.07 -19.40
C PRO A 37 21.09 20.00 -18.33
N ASN A 38 22.30 20.00 -17.77
CA ASN A 38 22.74 19.10 -16.70
C ASN A 38 21.98 19.42 -15.40
N ILE A 39 20.65 19.19 -15.37
CA ILE A 39 19.78 19.43 -14.21
C ILE A 39 19.86 18.25 -13.22
N LEU A 40 20.49 17.13 -13.61
CA LEU A 40 20.55 15.92 -12.78
C LEU A 40 21.75 15.85 -11.83
N THR A 41 22.67 16.82 -11.83
CA THR A 41 23.90 16.73 -11.02
C THR A 41 23.91 17.57 -9.74
N ASN A 42 22.84 18.30 -9.40
CA ASN A 42 22.80 19.14 -8.18
C ASN A 42 21.69 18.77 -7.19
N VAL A 43 21.17 17.56 -7.17
CA VAL A 43 20.19 17.09 -6.16
C VAL A 43 20.79 16.02 -5.23
N VAL A 44 22.11 16.02 -5.08
CA VAL A 44 22.77 15.21 -4.04
C VAL A 44 23.31 16.19 -2.99
N GLY A 45 22.43 16.60 -2.08
CA GLY A 45 22.88 17.32 -0.90
C GLY A 45 21.99 18.48 -0.46
N ASP A 46 20.74 18.22 -0.19
CA ASP A 46 19.93 18.84 0.87
C ASP A 46 18.59 18.12 0.85
N SER A 47 18.37 17.30 1.84
CA SER A 47 17.06 16.67 2.06
C SER A 47 16.08 17.73 2.56
N ILE A 48 15.55 18.53 1.65
CA ILE A 48 14.46 19.43 1.96
C ILE A 48 13.29 18.52 2.34
N LEU A 49 12.95 18.51 3.63
CA LEU A 49 11.71 17.89 4.11
C LEU A 49 10.57 18.54 3.32
N GLN A 50 9.90 17.74 2.52
CA GLN A 50 8.82 18.27 1.69
C GLN A 50 7.65 18.72 2.57
N THR A 51 7.09 19.89 2.27
CA THR A 51 5.84 20.33 2.88
C THR A 51 4.70 19.52 2.29
N TRP A 52 3.89 18.90 3.16
CA TRP A 52 2.76 18.07 2.78
C TRP A 52 1.45 18.82 3.00
N VAL A 53 0.50 18.59 2.11
CA VAL A 53 -0.88 19.08 2.20
C VAL A 53 -1.84 17.90 2.10
N LYS A 54 -3.08 18.13 2.53
CA LYS A 54 -4.16 17.15 2.42
C LYS A 54 -5.25 17.72 1.55
N ASP A 55 -5.60 16.99 0.49
CA ASP A 55 -6.80 17.23 -0.33
C ASP A 55 -7.82 16.12 -0.07
N SER A 56 -9.10 16.44 -0.27
CA SER A 56 -10.18 15.46 -0.17
C SER A 56 -11.34 15.81 -1.08
N ILE A 57 -12.05 14.77 -1.52
CA ILE A 57 -13.34 14.85 -2.21
C ILE A 57 -14.27 13.91 -1.46
N SER A 58 -15.46 14.38 -1.12
CA SER A 58 -16.45 13.61 -0.37
C SER A 58 -17.84 14.00 -0.85
N VAL A 59 -18.63 13.01 -1.27
CA VAL A 59 -20.00 13.22 -1.76
C VAL A 59 -20.94 12.17 -1.17
N THR A 60 -22.06 12.63 -0.67
CA THR A 60 -23.15 11.78 -0.20
C THR A 60 -24.34 11.90 -1.17
N SER A 61 -24.91 10.77 -1.54
CA SER A 61 -26.08 10.64 -2.41
C SER A 61 -27.19 9.86 -1.71
N ASP A 62 -28.30 9.64 -2.40
CA ASP A 62 -29.40 8.84 -1.86
C ASP A 62 -29.03 7.38 -1.64
N PHE A 63 -28.08 6.86 -2.39
CA PHE A 63 -27.62 5.47 -2.31
C PHE A 63 -26.40 5.27 -1.38
N GLY A 64 -25.67 6.33 -1.04
CA GLY A 64 -24.53 6.17 -0.13
C GLY A 64 -23.52 7.31 -0.22
N HIS A 65 -22.36 7.05 0.35
CA HIS A 65 -21.25 7.98 0.50
C HIS A 65 -19.97 7.46 -0.16
N VAL A 66 -19.24 8.34 -0.84
CA VAL A 66 -17.87 8.09 -1.31
C VAL A 66 -16.97 9.22 -0.86
N GLY A 67 -15.86 8.87 -0.20
CA GLY A 67 -14.82 9.77 0.21
C GLY A 67 -13.44 9.34 -0.29
N ILE A 68 -12.66 10.28 -0.84
CA ILE A 68 -11.23 10.09 -1.11
C ILE A 68 -10.47 11.22 -0.45
N ALA A 69 -9.47 10.88 0.37
CA ALA A 69 -8.54 11.83 0.96
C ALA A 69 -7.09 11.44 0.62
N MET A 70 -6.25 12.43 0.33
CA MET A 70 -4.86 12.22 -0.04
C MET A 70 -3.95 13.26 0.59
N GLN A 71 -2.88 12.82 1.25
CA GLN A 71 -1.74 13.68 1.59
C GLN A 71 -0.72 13.64 0.45
N HIS A 72 -0.25 14.80 0.00
CA HIS A 72 0.78 14.87 -1.04
C HIS A 72 1.70 16.08 -0.82
N PRO A 73 2.91 16.11 -1.42
CA PRO A 73 3.76 17.30 -1.41
C PRO A 73 3.05 18.51 -2.03
N VAL A 74 3.34 19.70 -1.51
CA VAL A 74 2.88 20.98 -2.10
C VAL A 74 3.36 21.10 -3.53
N ASP A 75 4.64 20.74 -3.79
CA ASP A 75 5.16 20.65 -5.15
C ASP A 75 4.66 19.38 -5.84
N THR A 76 3.60 19.54 -6.64
CA THR A 76 2.99 18.44 -7.38
C THR A 76 3.81 17.97 -8.58
N PHE A 77 4.82 18.71 -9.00
CA PHE A 77 5.76 18.32 -10.06
C PHE A 77 6.97 17.53 -9.52
N SER A 78 7.15 17.46 -8.21
CA SER A 78 8.20 16.62 -7.63
C SER A 78 8.03 15.15 -7.99
N VAL A 79 9.14 14.43 -8.13
CA VAL A 79 9.14 12.98 -8.41
C VAL A 79 8.37 12.22 -7.32
N THR A 80 8.50 12.66 -6.06
CA THR A 80 7.75 12.10 -4.93
C THR A 80 6.24 12.25 -5.13
N SER A 81 5.76 13.45 -5.50
CA SER A 81 4.32 13.69 -5.72
C SER A 81 3.77 12.85 -6.86
N GLN A 82 4.51 12.76 -7.96
CA GLN A 82 4.10 11.94 -9.10
C GLN A 82 4.05 10.45 -8.72
N ALA A 83 5.06 9.94 -8.01
CA ALA A 83 5.11 8.53 -7.59
C ALA A 83 3.95 8.14 -6.65
N ILE A 84 3.57 8.99 -5.68
CA ILE A 84 2.43 8.70 -4.82
C ILE A 84 1.08 8.86 -5.54
N THR A 85 0.99 9.77 -6.52
CA THR A 85 -0.21 9.95 -7.32
C THR A 85 -0.41 8.77 -8.29
N GLU A 86 0.67 8.24 -8.85
CA GLU A 86 0.67 7.00 -9.63
C GLU A 86 0.28 5.79 -8.75
N TYR A 87 0.88 5.68 -7.54
CA TYR A 87 0.52 4.65 -6.57
C TYR A 87 -0.98 4.72 -6.19
N MET A 88 -1.53 5.93 -6.00
CA MET A 88 -2.97 6.10 -5.78
C MET A 88 -3.77 5.54 -6.96
N SER A 89 -3.37 5.85 -8.19
CA SER A 89 -4.03 5.31 -9.38
C SER A 89 -4.00 3.79 -9.42
N GLU A 90 -2.84 3.18 -9.14
CA GLU A 90 -2.70 1.73 -9.10
C GLU A 90 -3.63 1.08 -8.06
N MET A 91 -3.67 1.62 -6.84
CA MET A 91 -4.55 1.11 -5.78
C MET A 91 -6.04 1.23 -6.12
N LEU A 92 -6.42 2.14 -6.98
CA LEU A 92 -7.80 2.37 -7.42
C LEU A 92 -8.08 1.76 -8.82
N GLY A 93 -7.24 0.85 -9.30
CA GLY A 93 -7.49 0.04 -10.50
C GLY A 93 -6.70 0.43 -11.75
N GLY A 94 -5.83 1.44 -11.69
CA GLY A 94 -4.87 1.76 -12.75
C GLY A 94 -5.47 2.30 -14.07
N LYS A 95 -6.71 2.80 -14.07
CA LYS A 95 -7.42 3.18 -15.28
C LYS A 95 -7.17 4.63 -15.72
N TYR A 96 -6.56 5.47 -14.88
CA TYR A 96 -6.31 6.87 -15.19
C TYR A 96 -5.19 7.01 -16.23
N ASP A 97 -5.48 7.66 -17.35
CA ASP A 97 -4.57 7.87 -18.50
C ASP A 97 -4.02 9.31 -18.61
N GLY A 98 -4.34 10.17 -17.63
CA GLY A 98 -3.87 11.55 -17.59
C GLY A 98 -2.52 11.74 -16.89
N SER A 99 -2.18 13.00 -16.62
CA SER A 99 -0.91 13.36 -15.96
C SER A 99 -0.97 13.16 -14.45
N TYR A 100 0.04 12.51 -13.87
CA TYR A 100 0.21 12.34 -12.42
C TYR A 100 0.75 13.59 -11.71
N THR A 101 0.96 14.70 -12.42
CA THR A 101 1.31 16.00 -11.82
C THR A 101 0.11 16.72 -11.20
N SER A 102 -1.09 16.16 -11.30
CA SER A 102 -2.31 16.73 -10.73
C SER A 102 -3.02 15.73 -9.82
N PRO A 103 -2.64 15.61 -8.53
CA PRO A 103 -3.32 14.74 -7.56
C PRO A 103 -4.83 14.95 -7.53
N LYS A 104 -5.30 16.21 -7.62
CA LYS A 104 -6.73 16.54 -7.64
C LYS A 104 -7.46 15.99 -8.86
N ALA A 105 -6.82 15.97 -10.03
CA ALA A 105 -7.45 15.42 -11.24
C ALA A 105 -7.61 13.90 -11.11
N VAL A 106 -6.59 13.22 -10.60
CA VAL A 106 -6.63 11.77 -10.36
C VAL A 106 -7.68 11.42 -9.30
N MET A 107 -7.72 12.15 -8.18
CA MET A 107 -8.75 11.99 -7.14
C MET A 107 -10.16 12.16 -7.72
N LYS A 108 -10.37 13.20 -8.51
CA LYS A 108 -11.69 13.47 -9.13
C LYS A 108 -12.12 12.34 -10.07
N TYR A 109 -11.19 11.81 -10.86
CA TYR A 109 -11.46 10.69 -11.76
C TYR A 109 -11.92 9.45 -10.97
N TYR A 110 -11.13 9.02 -9.98
CA TYR A 110 -11.47 7.83 -9.20
C TYR A 110 -12.66 8.02 -8.26
N HIS A 111 -12.89 9.24 -7.77
CA HIS A 111 -14.11 9.52 -7.01
C HIS A 111 -15.37 9.31 -7.89
N ALA A 112 -15.34 9.75 -9.15
CA ALA A 112 -16.45 9.51 -10.07
C ALA A 112 -16.61 8.02 -10.43
N ASP A 113 -15.50 7.29 -10.60
CA ASP A 113 -15.50 5.84 -10.86
C ASP A 113 -16.12 5.08 -9.66
N LEU A 114 -15.64 5.35 -8.43
CA LEU A 114 -16.19 4.74 -7.22
C LEU A 114 -17.67 5.08 -6.97
N MET A 115 -18.09 6.32 -7.25
CA MET A 115 -19.51 6.70 -7.16
C MET A 115 -20.37 5.90 -8.15
N SER A 116 -19.86 5.63 -9.34
CA SER A 116 -20.54 4.82 -10.35
C SER A 116 -20.62 3.35 -9.94
N GLU A 117 -19.52 2.81 -9.40
CA GLU A 117 -19.48 1.44 -8.86
C GLU A 117 -20.45 1.29 -7.67
N LEU A 118 -20.39 2.20 -6.70
CA LEU A 118 -21.27 2.18 -5.53
C LEU A 118 -22.75 2.22 -5.91
N LYS A 119 -23.10 3.04 -6.90
CA LYS A 119 -24.47 3.09 -7.44
C LYS A 119 -24.89 1.74 -8.05
N THR A 120 -24.01 1.11 -8.79
CA THR A 120 -24.29 -0.18 -9.41
C THR A 120 -24.54 -1.27 -8.35
N GLU A 121 -23.69 -1.34 -7.32
CA GLU A 121 -23.85 -2.26 -6.20
C GLU A 121 -25.16 -1.97 -5.43
N TYR A 122 -25.47 -0.70 -5.19
CA TYR A 122 -26.74 -0.32 -4.53
C TYR A 122 -27.96 -0.81 -5.32
N GLU A 123 -28.00 -0.61 -6.64
CA GLU A 123 -29.10 -1.06 -7.48
C GLU A 123 -29.23 -2.59 -7.50
N GLU A 124 -28.12 -3.32 -7.42
CA GLU A 124 -28.13 -4.79 -7.33
C GLU A 124 -28.69 -5.24 -5.97
N VAL A 125 -28.22 -4.67 -4.86
CA VAL A 125 -28.71 -4.99 -3.50
C VAL A 125 -30.18 -4.64 -3.36
N LYS A 126 -30.61 -3.47 -3.81
CA LYS A 126 -32.00 -3.02 -3.83
C LYS A 126 -32.90 -4.01 -4.59
N ARG A 127 -32.46 -4.45 -5.78
CA ARG A 127 -33.19 -5.43 -6.59
C ARG A 127 -33.30 -6.79 -5.90
N ALA A 128 -32.24 -7.20 -5.21
CA ALA A 128 -32.17 -8.51 -4.53
C ALA A 128 -32.98 -8.56 -3.24
N ARG A 129 -33.08 -7.44 -2.51
CA ARG A 129 -33.69 -7.38 -1.15
C ARG A 129 -35.04 -6.70 -1.11
N GLY A 130 -35.35 -5.82 -2.10
CA GLY A 130 -36.53 -4.96 -2.08
C GLY A 130 -36.47 -3.88 -1.00
N ASP A 131 -35.26 -3.52 -0.53
CA ASP A 131 -35.01 -2.60 0.56
C ASP A 131 -34.29 -1.35 0.04
N ASP A 132 -34.91 -0.18 0.28
CA ASP A 132 -34.39 1.14 -0.13
C ASP A 132 -33.60 1.83 1.01
N GLU A 133 -33.51 1.22 2.21
CA GLU A 133 -32.92 1.85 3.39
C GLU A 133 -31.41 1.61 3.54
N VAL A 134 -30.82 0.74 2.71
CA VAL A 134 -29.38 0.46 2.77
C VAL A 134 -28.58 1.67 2.30
N LYS A 135 -27.81 2.29 3.20
CA LYS A 135 -26.83 3.31 2.87
C LYS A 135 -25.45 2.66 2.73
N MET A 136 -24.87 2.76 1.55
CA MET A 136 -23.55 2.24 1.28
C MET A 136 -22.47 3.28 1.57
N GLU A 137 -21.25 2.83 1.82
CA GLU A 137 -20.13 3.70 2.14
C GLU A 137 -18.85 3.18 1.47
N TRP A 138 -18.04 4.09 0.95
CA TRP A 138 -16.73 3.78 0.44
C TRP A 138 -15.77 4.93 0.71
N ASP A 139 -14.90 4.74 1.69
CA ASP A 139 -13.89 5.71 2.08
C ASP A 139 -12.47 5.20 1.78
N VAL A 140 -11.69 6.07 1.18
CA VAL A 140 -10.30 5.80 0.83
C VAL A 140 -9.41 6.93 1.34
N THR A 141 -8.33 6.57 2.01
CA THR A 141 -7.35 7.56 2.48
C THR A 141 -5.94 7.13 2.09
N PHE A 142 -5.24 8.05 1.46
CA PHE A 142 -3.81 7.96 1.16
C PHE A 142 -3.04 8.90 2.08
N SER A 143 -2.10 8.38 2.87
CA SER A 143 -1.38 9.18 3.85
C SER A 143 0.09 8.79 4.01
N LYS A 144 0.90 9.78 4.34
CA LYS A 144 2.30 9.60 4.70
C LYS A 144 2.41 8.89 6.05
N VAL A 145 3.30 7.91 6.14
CA VAL A 145 3.68 7.20 7.38
C VAL A 145 5.00 7.75 7.91
N ALA A 146 6.00 7.86 7.04
CA ALA A 146 7.32 8.39 7.36
C ALA A 146 7.92 9.14 6.17
N ASP A 147 8.80 10.10 6.43
CA ASP A 147 9.49 10.86 5.39
C ASP A 147 10.81 11.42 5.95
N ASN A 148 11.93 10.92 5.44
CA ASN A 148 13.27 11.36 5.82
C ASN A 148 14.18 11.52 4.58
N SER A 149 15.48 11.74 4.78
CA SER A 149 16.43 11.94 3.68
C SER A 149 16.59 10.73 2.75
N LYS A 150 16.31 9.51 3.21
CA LYS A 150 16.62 8.27 2.49
C LYS A 150 15.40 7.59 1.89
N PHE A 151 14.25 7.69 2.56
CA PHE A 151 13.00 7.06 2.12
C PHE A 151 11.78 7.89 2.53
N PHE A 152 10.67 7.60 1.90
CA PHE A 152 9.35 7.93 2.40
C PHE A 152 8.43 6.71 2.31
N THR A 153 7.53 6.60 3.28
CA THR A 153 6.54 5.52 3.34
C THR A 153 5.14 6.12 3.25
N TYR A 154 4.34 5.50 2.41
CA TYR A 154 3.01 5.94 2.08
C TYR A 154 2.03 4.78 2.23
N LYS A 155 0.86 5.02 2.81
CA LYS A 155 -0.15 4.00 3.02
C LYS A 155 -1.48 4.37 2.38
N TYR A 156 -2.17 3.36 1.94
CA TYR A 156 -3.55 3.32 1.51
C TYR A 156 -4.38 2.65 2.58
N THR A 157 -5.47 3.27 3.01
CA THR A 157 -6.50 2.66 3.84
C THR A 157 -7.83 2.77 3.15
N MET A 158 -8.60 1.70 3.18
CA MET A 158 -9.94 1.64 2.60
C MET A 158 -10.89 1.07 3.64
N TYR A 159 -12.09 1.65 3.66
CA TYR A 159 -13.27 1.06 4.28
C TYR A 159 -14.41 1.10 3.28
N ASN A 160 -15.15 0.01 3.16
CA ASN A 160 -16.41 0.02 2.44
C ASN A 160 -17.49 -0.77 3.18
N TYR A 161 -18.73 -0.35 2.98
CA TYR A 161 -19.93 -1.08 3.34
C TYR A 161 -20.86 -1.13 2.13
N LEU A 162 -21.06 -2.33 1.61
CA LEU A 162 -21.83 -2.58 0.38
C LEU A 162 -23.15 -3.32 0.68
N GLY A 163 -23.75 -3.03 1.86
CA GLY A 163 -25.02 -3.63 2.24
C GLY A 163 -24.91 -5.08 2.74
N GLY A 164 -23.74 -5.59 3.08
CA GLY A 164 -23.51 -6.91 3.66
C GLY A 164 -23.78 -6.96 5.17
N ALA A 165 -23.28 -8.03 5.83
CA ALA A 165 -23.38 -8.17 7.29
C ALA A 165 -22.52 -7.17 8.06
N HIS A 166 -21.40 -6.73 7.47
CA HIS A 166 -20.46 -5.75 8.00
C HIS A 166 -19.68 -5.08 6.86
N GLY A 167 -19.02 -3.97 7.17
CA GLY A 167 -18.07 -3.34 6.26
C GLY A 167 -16.75 -4.12 6.17
N MET A 168 -15.93 -3.76 5.20
CA MET A 168 -14.58 -4.28 5.01
C MET A 168 -13.57 -3.15 5.10
N SER A 169 -12.46 -3.43 5.77
CA SER A 169 -11.31 -2.52 5.82
C SER A 169 -10.10 -3.18 5.20
N ALA A 170 -9.23 -2.38 4.58
CA ALA A 170 -7.92 -2.83 4.14
C ALA A 170 -6.86 -1.75 4.38
N LEU A 171 -5.63 -2.18 4.68
CA LEU A 171 -4.45 -1.33 4.73
C LEU A 171 -3.37 -1.95 3.84
N LEU A 172 -2.92 -1.19 2.86
CA LEU A 172 -1.76 -1.49 2.06
C LEU A 172 -0.79 -0.30 2.11
N GLY A 173 0.43 -0.50 1.68
CA GLY A 173 1.37 0.61 1.66
C GLY A 173 2.61 0.28 0.85
N VAL A 174 3.47 1.28 0.74
CA VAL A 174 4.72 1.20 -0.01
C VAL A 174 5.76 2.11 0.62
N THR A 175 6.99 1.63 0.69
CA THR A 175 8.15 2.46 1.02
C THR A 175 8.95 2.71 -0.25
N PHE A 176 9.21 3.97 -0.54
CA PHE A 176 10.05 4.38 -1.67
C PHE A 176 11.44 4.79 -1.16
N ARG A 177 12.48 4.25 -1.79
CA ARG A 177 13.84 4.74 -1.61
C ARG A 177 14.02 6.03 -2.43
N LYS A 178 14.40 7.14 -1.77
CA LYS A 178 14.44 8.45 -2.44
C LYS A 178 15.53 8.59 -3.51
N SER A 179 16.61 7.82 -3.43
CA SER A 179 17.71 7.92 -4.40
C SER A 179 17.33 7.52 -5.84
N ASP A 180 16.32 6.67 -6.01
CA ASP A 180 15.92 6.11 -7.31
C ASP A 180 14.42 5.78 -7.40
N MET A 181 13.65 6.17 -6.40
CA MET A 181 12.20 5.92 -6.29
C MET A 181 11.82 4.43 -6.33
N ARG A 182 12.79 3.53 -6.05
CA ARG A 182 12.51 2.10 -5.97
C ARG A 182 11.56 1.80 -4.81
N ARG A 183 10.52 1.04 -5.10
CA ARG A 183 9.62 0.48 -4.10
C ARG A 183 10.31 -0.66 -3.35
N MET A 184 10.18 -0.65 -2.04
CA MET A 184 10.75 -1.66 -1.14
C MET A 184 9.61 -2.58 -0.71
N GLY A 185 9.78 -3.85 -0.96
CA GLY A 185 8.82 -4.89 -0.63
C GLY A 185 9.44 -5.96 0.29
N TRP A 186 8.95 -7.20 0.20
CA TRP A 186 9.45 -8.30 1.03
C TRP A 186 10.92 -8.69 0.74
N GLU A 187 11.48 -8.29 -0.37
CA GLU A 187 12.90 -8.49 -0.70
C GLU A 187 13.85 -7.75 0.26
N ILE A 188 13.34 -6.89 1.14
CA ILE A 188 14.15 -6.27 2.20
C ILE A 188 14.53 -7.26 3.32
N VAL A 189 13.76 -8.33 3.50
CA VAL A 189 14.01 -9.37 4.50
C VAL A 189 14.79 -10.53 3.86
N ARG A 190 15.93 -10.92 4.45
CA ARG A 190 16.80 -11.95 3.88
C ARG A 190 16.19 -13.34 3.88
N ASN A 191 15.55 -13.70 4.99
CA ASN A 191 14.95 -15.02 5.19
C ASN A 191 13.83 -14.92 6.22
N TYR A 192 12.63 -14.74 5.73
CA TYR A 192 11.44 -14.61 6.58
C TYR A 192 11.04 -15.92 7.26
N ALA A 193 11.43 -17.07 6.71
CA ALA A 193 11.19 -18.40 7.32
C ALA A 193 12.17 -18.76 8.43
N ASN A 194 13.15 -17.89 8.72
CA ASN A 194 14.09 -18.09 9.82
C ASN A 194 13.37 -18.00 11.17
N ASP A 195 13.55 -18.99 12.04
CA ASP A 195 12.88 -19.07 13.35
C ASP A 195 13.00 -17.80 14.20
N PRO A 196 14.19 -17.16 14.34
CA PRO A 196 14.31 -15.92 15.10
C PRO A 196 13.51 -14.75 14.48
N PHE A 197 13.39 -14.65 13.15
CA PHE A 197 12.55 -13.64 12.52
C PHE A 197 11.07 -13.95 12.75
N GLN A 198 10.66 -15.21 12.59
CA GLN A 198 9.29 -15.66 12.88
C GLN A 198 8.91 -15.38 14.34
N GLU A 199 9.87 -15.50 15.29
CA GLU A 199 9.63 -15.15 16.69
C GLU A 199 9.39 -13.65 16.90
N LEU A 200 10.09 -12.77 16.17
CA LEU A 200 9.80 -11.34 16.20
C LEU A 200 8.37 -11.05 15.70
N MET A 201 7.94 -11.73 14.65
CA MET A 201 6.58 -11.60 14.13
C MET A 201 5.54 -12.12 15.14
N ARG A 202 5.76 -13.31 15.76
CA ARG A 202 4.87 -13.85 16.80
C ARG A 202 4.79 -12.91 18.01
N LYS A 203 5.92 -12.35 18.43
CA LYS A 203 5.96 -11.36 19.52
C LYS A 203 5.07 -10.17 19.22
N GLY A 204 5.17 -9.58 18.02
CA GLY A 204 4.30 -8.47 17.60
C GLY A 204 2.83 -8.85 17.59
N LEU A 205 2.49 -10.06 17.13
CA LEU A 205 1.12 -10.56 17.16
C LEU A 205 0.61 -10.82 18.59
N ARG A 206 1.46 -11.37 19.49
CA ARG A 206 1.08 -11.53 20.90
C ARG A 206 0.78 -10.17 21.56
N GLU A 207 1.60 -9.17 21.28
CA GLU A 207 1.38 -7.80 21.78
C GLU A 207 0.06 -7.21 21.25
N TYR A 208 -0.23 -7.40 19.97
CA TYR A 208 -1.48 -6.93 19.37
C TYR A 208 -2.73 -7.60 19.98
N PHE A 209 -2.70 -8.93 20.15
CA PHE A 209 -3.81 -9.70 20.72
C PHE A 209 -3.86 -9.71 22.25
N GLU A 210 -2.90 -9.07 22.90
CA GLU A 210 -2.77 -9.03 24.38
C GLU A 210 -2.67 -10.43 25.01
N VAL A 211 -2.03 -11.38 24.33
CA VAL A 211 -1.83 -12.76 24.78
C VAL A 211 -0.37 -12.99 25.19
N LYS A 212 -0.12 -13.99 26.06
CA LYS A 212 1.19 -14.21 26.69
C LYS A 212 1.97 -15.38 26.11
N SER A 213 1.30 -16.31 25.44
CA SER A 213 1.91 -17.54 24.93
C SER A 213 1.53 -17.80 23.48
N ASP A 214 2.30 -18.66 22.82
CA ASP A 214 1.99 -19.14 21.48
C ASP A 214 0.75 -20.04 21.46
N ASP A 215 0.45 -20.74 22.55
CA ASP A 215 -0.78 -21.52 22.67
C ASP A 215 -2.03 -20.62 22.70
N GLU A 216 -1.95 -19.46 23.37
CA GLU A 216 -3.01 -18.46 23.33
C GLU A 216 -3.11 -17.79 21.95
N LEU A 217 -1.96 -17.43 21.37
CA LEU A 217 -1.90 -16.80 20.03
C LEU A 217 -2.47 -17.71 18.95
N LYS A 218 -2.19 -19.00 19.00
CA LYS A 218 -2.71 -20.01 18.08
C LYS A 218 -4.24 -20.00 17.98
N ASN A 219 -4.93 -19.70 19.09
CA ASN A 219 -6.40 -19.64 19.13
C ASN A 219 -6.98 -18.39 18.45
N MET A 220 -6.14 -17.39 18.13
CA MET A 220 -6.54 -16.19 17.40
C MET A 220 -6.52 -16.39 15.89
N PHE A 221 -5.93 -17.48 15.40
CA PHE A 221 -5.74 -17.73 13.98
C PHE A 221 -6.88 -18.54 13.37
N LEU A 222 -7.23 -18.23 12.11
CA LEU A 222 -8.13 -19.04 11.30
C LEU A 222 -7.57 -20.45 11.06
N ASN A 223 -6.26 -20.51 10.82
CA ASN A 223 -5.52 -21.77 10.75
C ASN A 223 -4.52 -21.82 11.91
N PRO A 224 -4.76 -22.66 12.92
CA PRO A 224 -3.87 -22.79 14.06
C PRO A 224 -2.41 -23.18 13.71
N ASP A 225 -2.18 -23.83 12.58
CA ASP A 225 -0.84 -24.24 12.16
C ASP A 225 0.03 -23.07 11.70
N HIS A 226 -0.55 -21.88 11.47
CA HIS A 226 0.20 -20.65 11.22
C HIS A 226 1.13 -20.29 12.39
N ILE A 227 0.91 -20.81 13.60
CA ILE A 227 1.83 -20.60 14.73
C ILE A 227 3.25 -21.13 14.46
N TYR A 228 3.37 -22.19 13.67
CA TYR A 228 4.67 -22.79 13.32
C TYR A 228 5.36 -22.09 12.16
N SER A 229 4.58 -21.45 11.27
CA SER A 229 5.09 -20.69 10.13
C SER A 229 4.06 -19.64 9.73
N LEU A 230 4.27 -18.40 10.19
CA LEU A 230 3.39 -17.29 9.87
C LEU A 230 3.46 -17.00 8.37
N PRO A 231 2.32 -16.83 7.69
CA PRO A 231 2.30 -16.38 6.31
C PRO A 231 2.84 -14.94 6.22
N LEU A 232 3.36 -14.57 5.05
CA LEU A 232 3.68 -13.17 4.79
C LEU A 232 2.38 -12.36 4.65
N PRO A 233 2.25 -11.21 5.33
CA PRO A 233 1.18 -10.27 5.04
C PRO A 233 1.16 -9.85 3.56
N GLU A 234 -0.02 -9.58 3.01
CA GLU A 234 -0.18 -8.98 1.69
C GLU A 234 0.42 -7.58 1.66
N CYS A 235 0.24 -6.81 2.74
CA CYS A 235 0.92 -5.53 2.90
C CYS A 235 2.43 -5.75 3.04
N PRO A 236 3.27 -5.20 2.14
CA PRO A 236 4.71 -5.30 2.28
C PRO A 236 5.17 -4.59 3.56
N PRO A 237 6.38 -4.93 4.08
CA PRO A 237 6.95 -4.24 5.24
C PRO A 237 7.07 -2.74 5.00
N LEU A 238 6.56 -1.93 5.94
CA LEU A 238 6.55 -0.47 5.83
C LEU A 238 7.55 0.15 6.81
N PHE A 239 8.49 0.93 6.28
CA PHE A 239 9.44 1.67 7.09
C PHE A 239 8.73 2.82 7.80
N THR A 240 8.95 2.94 9.10
CA THR A 240 8.48 4.04 9.94
C THR A 240 9.66 4.81 10.52
N ASP A 241 9.43 5.81 11.36
CA ASP A 241 10.52 6.53 12.03
C ASP A 241 11.22 5.67 13.11
N HIS A 242 10.60 4.58 13.58
CA HIS A 242 11.07 3.80 14.74
C HIS A 242 11.36 2.33 14.44
N GLY A 243 10.92 1.81 13.30
CA GLY A 243 11.05 0.39 12.95
C GLY A 243 10.31 0.05 11.69
N ILE A 244 10.10 -1.24 11.45
CA ILE A 244 9.33 -1.74 10.32
C ILE A 244 7.96 -2.19 10.80
N MET A 245 6.92 -1.60 10.23
CA MET A 245 5.54 -1.93 10.50
C MET A 245 5.07 -3.08 9.61
N PHE A 246 4.38 -4.04 10.21
CA PHE A 246 3.74 -5.18 9.58
C PHE A 246 2.23 -5.10 9.81
N VAL A 247 1.45 -5.47 8.79
CA VAL A 247 0.00 -5.40 8.82
C VAL A 247 -0.57 -6.66 8.20
N TYR A 248 -1.40 -7.37 8.95
CA TYR A 248 -2.28 -8.41 8.42
C TYR A 248 -3.67 -7.83 8.23
N ASN A 249 -4.19 -7.86 7.02
CA ASN A 249 -5.55 -7.43 6.74
C ASN A 249 -6.59 -8.41 7.32
N PRO A 250 -7.87 -8.02 7.45
CA PRO A 250 -8.91 -8.94 7.90
C PRO A 250 -8.92 -10.22 7.09
N TYR A 251 -9.03 -11.36 7.76
CA TYR A 251 -9.00 -12.72 7.21
C TYR A 251 -7.66 -13.25 6.71
N GLU A 252 -6.57 -12.46 6.71
CA GLU A 252 -5.26 -13.00 6.34
C GLU A 252 -4.73 -14.02 7.37
N ILE A 253 -4.93 -13.75 8.65
CA ILE A 253 -4.42 -14.62 9.72
C ILE A 253 -5.49 -14.97 10.75
N GLY A 254 -6.45 -14.09 11.01
CA GLY A 254 -7.51 -14.22 12.01
C GLY A 254 -8.90 -13.97 11.42
N PRO A 255 -10.00 -14.29 12.14
CA PRO A 255 -11.35 -13.95 11.73
C PRO A 255 -11.56 -12.43 11.68
N TYR A 256 -12.65 -11.98 11.05
CA TYR A 256 -12.96 -10.53 10.98
C TYR A 256 -12.94 -9.84 12.35
N ALA A 257 -13.41 -10.51 13.38
CA ALA A 257 -13.42 -9.98 14.75
C ALA A 257 -11.99 -9.79 15.34
N ALA A 258 -10.97 -10.40 14.77
CA ALA A 258 -9.58 -10.17 15.12
C ALA A 258 -9.07 -8.79 14.68
N GLY A 259 -9.83 -8.10 13.83
CA GLY A 259 -9.45 -6.81 13.28
C GLY A 259 -8.33 -6.90 12.26
N MET A 260 -7.38 -5.96 12.34
CA MET A 260 -6.25 -5.83 11.42
C MET A 260 -4.96 -5.80 12.24
N PRO A 261 -4.38 -6.97 12.56
CA PRO A 261 -3.15 -7.05 13.35
C PRO A 261 -2.03 -6.19 12.76
N THR A 262 -1.66 -5.16 13.52
CA THR A 262 -0.65 -4.17 13.11
C THR A 262 0.34 -3.97 14.24
N PHE A 263 1.62 -4.14 13.96
CA PHE A 263 2.70 -3.97 14.94
C PHE A 263 3.97 -3.47 14.25
N THR A 264 4.86 -2.88 15.04
CA THR A 264 6.15 -2.37 14.56
C THR A 264 7.29 -3.08 15.28
N ILE A 265 8.19 -3.70 14.51
CA ILE A 265 9.42 -4.25 15.04
C ILE A 265 10.49 -3.16 15.00
N PRO A 266 11.09 -2.79 16.17
CA PRO A 266 12.12 -1.77 16.24
C PRO A 266 13.32 -2.07 15.32
N TYR A 267 13.95 -1.05 14.78
CA TYR A 267 15.13 -1.20 13.93
C TYR A 267 16.26 -2.00 14.58
N ALA A 268 16.48 -1.82 15.89
CA ALA A 268 17.50 -2.56 16.64
C ALA A 268 17.28 -4.08 16.60
N ASP A 269 16.02 -4.52 16.62
CA ASP A 269 15.67 -5.93 16.66
C ASP A 269 15.63 -6.56 15.27
N ILE A 270 15.14 -5.80 14.25
CA ILE A 270 14.95 -6.34 12.89
C ILE A 270 16.20 -6.22 12.00
N GLN A 271 17.11 -5.29 12.29
CA GLN A 271 18.30 -5.02 11.47
C GLN A 271 19.09 -6.27 11.05
N PRO A 272 19.32 -7.28 11.91
CA PRO A 272 20.07 -8.49 11.52
C PRO A 272 19.43 -9.28 10.38
N TYR A 273 18.12 -9.15 10.18
CA TYR A 273 17.34 -9.87 9.17
C TYR A 273 17.15 -9.08 7.89
N LEU A 274 17.53 -7.82 7.87
CA LEU A 274 17.41 -6.96 6.70
C LEU A 274 18.58 -7.17 5.71
N THR A 275 18.27 -6.99 4.41
CA THR A 275 19.31 -6.92 3.37
C THR A 275 20.19 -5.69 3.59
N THR A 276 21.41 -5.70 3.05
CA THR A 276 22.34 -4.56 3.13
C THR A 276 21.73 -3.27 2.58
N THR A 277 20.92 -3.36 1.52
CA THR A 277 20.20 -2.20 0.98
C THR A 277 19.24 -1.61 1.99
N ALA A 278 18.44 -2.44 2.65
CA ALA A 278 17.50 -1.99 3.68
C ALA A 278 18.21 -1.44 4.92
N GLN A 279 19.30 -2.09 5.36
CA GLN A 279 20.13 -1.60 6.48
C GLN A 279 20.65 -0.18 6.23
N LYS A 280 21.13 0.13 5.01
CA LYS A 280 21.60 1.48 4.64
C LYS A 280 20.52 2.56 4.72
N LEU A 281 19.25 2.19 4.57
CA LEU A 281 18.14 3.14 4.70
C LEU A 281 17.91 3.57 6.15
N ILE A 282 18.18 2.70 7.12
CA ILE A 282 17.93 2.91 8.55
C ILE A 282 19.16 3.36 9.35
N GLU A 283 20.35 3.31 8.75
CA GLU A 283 21.58 3.84 9.39
C GLU A 283 21.39 5.33 9.72
N LYS A 284 21.70 5.70 10.97
CA LYS A 284 21.77 7.11 11.37
C LYS A 284 22.88 7.80 10.57
N GLN A 285 22.62 8.99 10.07
CA GLN A 285 23.62 9.87 9.50
C GLN A 285 24.54 10.39 10.59
#